data_2c51861dba435bc18812d694843a2db0
#
_entry.id   2c51861dba435bc18812d694843a2db0
#
_cell.length_a   1.000
_cell.length_b   1.000
_cell.length_c   1.000
_cell.angle_alpha   90.00
_cell.angle_beta   90.00
_cell.angle_gamma   90.00
#
_symmetry.space_group_name_H-M   'P 1'
#
loop_
_entity.id
_entity.type
_entity.pdbx_description
1 polymer ?
#
loop_
_entity_poly.entity_id
_entity_poly.type
_entity_poly.pdbx_seq_one_letter_code
_entity_poly.pdbx_strand_id
1 'polypeptide(L)'
;MKILVVDDHVLIREALRDVLKELKGEATVVIEAADSRQAMRQIEQNPDLELIVLDLWLPDRDGFAVLAELGDRHPTISVVVLSTYHDHDRVTRALDLGALGFIPKSAQREVMISAFNLIFSGGVYVPPEILGPTSRHHSSAAPAPPDPKVAAPEVGLSDRQMEVLALMMQGKSNKAICRVLGLAEATVKIHVSAILKALKAANRTEAVITAGALGFGQKKDDQ
;
A
#
# COMPACT_ATOMS: atom_id res chain seq x y z
N MET A 1 -5.95 -12.88 14.67
CA MET A 1 -6.06 -11.90 13.58
C MET A 1 -7.48 -11.88 13.07
N LYS A 2 -8.07 -10.68 12.89
CA LYS A 2 -9.43 -10.54 12.35
C LYS A 2 -9.32 -9.81 11.00
N ILE A 3 -9.90 -10.43 9.94
CA ILE A 3 -9.78 -9.97 8.56
C ILE A 3 -11.18 -9.83 7.96
N LEU A 4 -11.45 -8.73 7.26
CA LEU A 4 -12.67 -8.53 6.49
C LEU A 4 -12.36 -8.70 4.99
N VAL A 5 -13.13 -9.56 4.31
CA VAL A 5 -13.07 -9.72 2.85
C VAL A 5 -14.32 -9.06 2.27
N VAL A 6 -14.12 -8.09 1.39
CA VAL A 6 -15.17 -7.31 0.72
C VAL A 6 -15.13 -7.59 -0.78
N ASP A 7 -16.07 -8.37 -1.27
CA ASP A 7 -16.18 -8.76 -2.68
C ASP A 7 -17.62 -9.23 -2.93
N ASP A 8 -18.23 -8.89 -4.04
CA ASP A 8 -19.57 -9.33 -4.37
C ASP A 8 -19.64 -10.81 -4.85
N HIS A 9 -18.49 -11.37 -5.27
CA HIS A 9 -18.37 -12.75 -5.75
C HIS A 9 -18.17 -13.74 -4.59
N VAL A 10 -19.16 -14.56 -4.32
CA VAL A 10 -19.13 -15.57 -3.22
C VAL A 10 -17.91 -16.49 -3.32
N LEU A 11 -17.62 -17.02 -4.51
CA LEU A 11 -16.52 -17.95 -4.71
C LEU A 11 -15.15 -17.33 -4.40
N ILE A 12 -14.98 -16.04 -4.68
CA ILE A 12 -13.74 -15.32 -4.36
C ILE A 12 -13.60 -15.17 -2.84
N ARG A 13 -14.68 -14.82 -2.14
CA ARG A 13 -14.65 -14.71 -0.68
C ARG A 13 -14.32 -16.04 -0.02
N GLU A 14 -14.91 -17.16 -0.50
CA GLU A 14 -14.59 -18.51 -0.02
C GLU A 14 -13.11 -18.88 -0.25
N ALA A 15 -12.61 -18.68 -1.46
CA ALA A 15 -11.21 -18.94 -1.80
C ALA A 15 -10.23 -18.12 -0.94
N LEU A 16 -10.55 -16.83 -0.72
CA LEU A 16 -9.73 -15.96 0.14
C LEU A 16 -9.77 -16.39 1.60
N ARG A 17 -10.93 -16.78 2.11
CA ARG A 17 -11.07 -17.31 3.47
C ARG A 17 -10.16 -18.51 3.68
N ASP A 18 -10.16 -19.44 2.73
CA ASP A 18 -9.31 -20.65 2.82
C ASP A 18 -7.82 -20.31 2.78
N VAL A 19 -7.41 -19.42 1.86
CA VAL A 19 -6.03 -18.94 1.76
C VAL A 19 -5.59 -18.22 3.05
N LEU A 20 -6.43 -17.33 3.58
CA LEU A 20 -6.10 -16.54 4.76
C LEU A 20 -6.00 -17.41 6.03
N LYS A 21 -6.87 -18.41 6.17
CA LYS A 21 -6.80 -19.39 7.26
C LYS A 21 -5.57 -20.28 7.16
N GLU A 22 -5.22 -20.76 5.97
CA GLU A 22 -4.00 -21.53 5.74
C GLU A 22 -2.75 -20.73 6.16
N LEU A 23 -2.69 -19.45 5.82
CA LEU A 23 -1.54 -18.59 6.09
C LEU A 23 -1.39 -18.17 7.54
N LYS A 24 -2.48 -17.95 8.24
CA LYS A 24 -2.51 -17.39 9.60
C LYS A 24 -3.02 -18.35 10.67
N GLY A 25 -3.43 -19.55 10.26
CA GLY A 25 -3.95 -20.59 11.13
C GLY A 25 -5.46 -20.45 11.39
N GLU A 26 -6.04 -21.53 11.90
CA GLU A 26 -7.49 -21.66 12.16
C GLU A 26 -8.06 -20.66 13.16
N ALA A 27 -7.21 -20.06 14.00
CA ALA A 27 -7.62 -18.99 14.91
C ALA A 27 -7.92 -17.65 14.20
N THR A 28 -7.67 -17.55 12.90
CA THR A 28 -7.98 -16.36 12.10
C THR A 28 -9.48 -16.28 11.84
N VAL A 29 -10.07 -15.17 12.26
CA VAL A 29 -11.48 -14.87 12.00
C VAL A 29 -11.57 -14.09 10.69
N VAL A 30 -12.20 -14.70 9.68
CA VAL A 30 -12.48 -14.05 8.40
C VAL A 30 -13.97 -13.69 8.36
N ILE A 31 -14.24 -12.39 8.27
CA ILE A 31 -15.57 -11.79 8.13
C ILE A 31 -15.76 -11.47 6.65
N GLU A 32 -16.99 -11.60 6.15
CA GLU A 32 -17.31 -11.36 4.75
C GLU A 32 -18.31 -10.22 4.59
N ALA A 33 -18.17 -9.47 3.51
CA ALA A 33 -19.12 -8.48 3.06
C ALA A 33 -19.25 -8.53 1.54
N ALA A 34 -20.47 -8.40 1.03
CA ALA A 34 -20.76 -8.44 -0.41
C ALA A 34 -20.85 -7.05 -1.04
N ASP A 35 -20.91 -6.00 -0.24
CA ASP A 35 -21.03 -4.61 -0.68
C ASP A 35 -20.39 -3.65 0.33
N SER A 36 -20.25 -2.38 -0.06
CA SER A 36 -19.62 -1.36 0.79
C SER A 36 -20.42 -1.08 2.07
N ARG A 37 -21.73 -1.11 2.01
CA ARG A 37 -22.59 -0.84 3.19
C ARG A 37 -22.46 -1.95 4.22
N GLN A 38 -22.40 -3.20 3.77
CA GLN A 38 -22.16 -4.34 4.65
C GLN A 38 -20.73 -4.25 5.24
N ALA A 39 -19.73 -3.90 4.43
CA ALA A 39 -18.37 -3.69 4.89
C ALA A 39 -18.29 -2.66 6.01
N MET A 40 -18.89 -1.47 5.83
CA MET A 40 -18.88 -0.42 6.86
C MET A 40 -19.55 -0.87 8.16
N ARG A 41 -20.69 -1.59 8.08
CA ARG A 41 -21.34 -2.17 9.28
C ARG A 41 -20.42 -3.18 10.00
N GLN A 42 -19.69 -4.02 9.24
CA GLN A 42 -18.78 -5.00 9.83
C GLN A 42 -17.59 -4.30 10.51
N ILE A 43 -17.08 -3.21 9.96
CA ILE A 43 -16.01 -2.41 10.55
C ILE A 43 -16.47 -1.79 11.89
N GLU A 44 -17.67 -1.21 11.94
CA GLU A 44 -18.23 -0.63 13.16
C GLU A 44 -18.46 -1.68 14.26
N GLN A 45 -18.86 -2.88 13.88
CA GLN A 45 -19.11 -4.00 14.81
C GLN A 45 -17.84 -4.71 15.27
N ASN A 46 -16.71 -4.50 14.59
CA ASN A 46 -15.44 -5.19 14.86
C ASN A 46 -14.30 -4.19 14.99
N PRO A 47 -14.20 -3.46 16.11
CA PRO A 47 -13.15 -2.46 16.31
C PRO A 47 -11.72 -3.05 16.40
N ASP A 48 -11.61 -4.37 16.53
CA ASP A 48 -10.38 -5.15 16.54
C ASP A 48 -10.00 -5.70 15.16
N LEU A 49 -10.63 -5.19 14.08
CA LEU A 49 -10.30 -5.55 12.71
C LEU A 49 -8.89 -5.06 12.35
N GLU A 50 -8.07 -5.95 11.78
CA GLU A 50 -6.66 -5.68 11.49
C GLU A 50 -6.40 -5.49 9.99
N LEU A 51 -7.14 -6.20 9.14
CA LEU A 51 -6.96 -6.18 7.69
C LEU A 51 -8.30 -6.19 6.96
N ILE A 52 -8.36 -5.44 5.87
CA ILE A 52 -9.45 -5.52 4.87
C ILE A 52 -8.84 -5.94 3.54
N VAL A 53 -9.42 -6.97 2.92
CA VAL A 53 -9.20 -7.30 1.50
C VAL A 53 -10.36 -6.72 0.73
N LEU A 54 -10.10 -5.71 -0.10
CA LEU A 54 -11.13 -4.88 -0.74
C LEU A 54 -11.14 -5.06 -2.24
N ASP A 55 -12.28 -5.48 -2.79
CA ASP A 55 -12.55 -5.34 -4.21
C ASP A 55 -12.83 -3.88 -4.58
N LEU A 56 -12.29 -3.45 -5.73
CA LEU A 56 -12.56 -2.13 -6.28
C LEU A 56 -13.90 -2.04 -7.04
N TRP A 57 -14.48 -3.19 -7.42
CA TRP A 57 -15.72 -3.26 -8.17
C TRP A 57 -16.86 -3.78 -7.28
N LEU A 58 -17.39 -2.91 -6.46
CA LEU A 58 -18.55 -3.24 -5.61
C LEU A 58 -19.85 -2.79 -6.31
N PRO A 59 -20.97 -3.51 -6.05
CA PRO A 59 -22.22 -3.24 -6.74
C PRO A 59 -22.89 -1.92 -6.36
N ASP A 60 -22.53 -1.36 -5.19
CA ASP A 60 -23.17 -0.19 -4.61
C ASP A 60 -22.31 1.06 -4.63
N ARG A 61 -20.97 0.94 -4.77
CA ARG A 61 -20.05 2.07 -4.68
C ARG A 61 -18.70 1.76 -5.32
N ASP A 62 -18.04 2.80 -5.87
CA ASP A 62 -16.64 2.72 -6.33
C ASP A 62 -15.71 2.35 -5.17
N GLY A 63 -14.94 1.26 -5.32
CA GLY A 63 -14.02 0.76 -4.31
C GLY A 63 -12.88 1.74 -4.00
N PHE A 64 -12.47 2.60 -4.92
CA PHE A 64 -11.51 3.67 -4.62
C PHE A 64 -12.10 4.70 -3.65
N ALA A 65 -13.38 5.02 -3.76
CA ALA A 65 -14.03 5.90 -2.80
C ALA A 65 -14.17 5.24 -1.42
N VAL A 66 -14.37 3.92 -1.38
CA VAL A 66 -14.34 3.14 -0.13
C VAL A 66 -12.95 3.14 0.47
N LEU A 67 -11.91 2.89 -0.34
CA LEU A 67 -10.51 2.90 0.09
C LEU A 67 -10.09 4.25 0.69
N ALA A 68 -10.46 5.36 0.04
CA ALA A 68 -10.21 6.71 0.54
C ALA A 68 -10.91 6.94 1.90
N GLU A 69 -12.19 6.58 2.01
CA GLU A 69 -12.95 6.71 3.26
C GLU A 69 -12.33 5.86 4.40
N LEU A 70 -11.85 4.66 4.07
CA LEU A 70 -11.14 3.80 5.05
C LEU A 70 -9.85 4.45 5.53
N GLY A 71 -9.08 5.06 4.62
CA GLY A 71 -7.87 5.81 4.98
C GLY A 71 -8.14 6.97 5.91
N ASP A 72 -9.24 7.70 5.70
CA ASP A 72 -9.61 8.88 6.50
C ASP A 72 -10.24 8.50 7.84
N ARG A 73 -11.16 7.55 7.88
CA ARG A 73 -11.98 7.24 9.06
C ARG A 73 -11.43 6.08 9.90
N HIS A 74 -10.72 5.15 9.28
CA HIS A 74 -10.19 3.93 9.90
C HIS A 74 -8.70 3.70 9.57
N PRO A 75 -7.82 4.70 9.80
CA PRO A 75 -6.41 4.65 9.38
C PRO A 75 -5.58 3.56 10.09
N THR A 76 -6.14 2.96 11.13
CA THR A 76 -5.50 1.86 11.86
C THR A 76 -5.70 0.51 11.18
N ILE A 77 -6.66 0.38 10.27
CA ILE A 77 -6.96 -0.86 9.56
C ILE A 77 -6.11 -0.89 8.29
N SER A 78 -5.40 -1.97 8.09
CA SER A 78 -4.64 -2.21 6.87
C SER A 78 -5.58 -2.59 5.71
N VAL A 79 -5.33 -2.09 4.49
CA VAL A 79 -6.15 -2.44 3.34
C VAL A 79 -5.27 -3.04 2.24
N VAL A 80 -5.68 -4.19 1.70
CA VAL A 80 -5.13 -4.81 0.49
C VAL A 80 -6.20 -4.79 -0.58
N VAL A 81 -5.87 -4.29 -1.75
CA VAL A 81 -6.79 -4.28 -2.89
C VAL A 81 -6.72 -5.60 -3.64
N LEU A 82 -7.89 -6.15 -3.96
CA LEU A 82 -8.05 -7.28 -4.88
C LEU A 82 -8.90 -6.81 -6.05
N SER A 83 -8.42 -6.91 -7.29
CA SER A 83 -9.17 -6.38 -8.44
C SER A 83 -8.94 -7.18 -9.72
N THR A 84 -9.95 -7.19 -10.60
CA THR A 84 -9.85 -7.77 -11.93
C THR A 84 -8.99 -6.93 -12.87
N TYR A 85 -9.06 -5.60 -12.72
CA TYR A 85 -8.31 -4.65 -13.55
C TYR A 85 -7.12 -4.12 -12.76
N HIS A 86 -5.92 -4.27 -13.31
CA HIS A 86 -4.66 -3.97 -12.63
C HIS A 86 -3.68 -3.20 -13.54
N ASP A 87 -4.21 -2.24 -14.31
CA ASP A 87 -3.37 -1.30 -15.05
C ASP A 87 -2.57 -0.39 -14.09
N HIS A 88 -1.50 0.21 -14.64
CA HIS A 88 -0.56 1.02 -13.88
C HIS A 88 -1.24 2.13 -13.06
N ASP A 89 -2.20 2.84 -13.66
CA ASP A 89 -2.84 3.99 -13.01
C ASP A 89 -3.70 3.57 -11.82
N ARG A 90 -4.42 2.45 -11.94
CA ARG A 90 -5.22 1.89 -10.85
C ARG A 90 -4.37 1.40 -9.69
N VAL A 91 -3.29 0.70 -10.00
CA VAL A 91 -2.37 0.20 -8.97
C VAL A 91 -1.71 1.36 -8.24
N THR A 92 -1.19 2.34 -8.97
CA THR A 92 -0.59 3.55 -8.40
C THR A 92 -1.59 4.29 -7.52
N ARG A 93 -2.80 4.55 -8.03
CA ARG A 93 -3.87 5.21 -7.27
C ARG A 93 -4.24 4.46 -5.99
N ALA A 94 -4.30 3.12 -6.02
CA ALA A 94 -4.60 2.34 -4.83
C ALA A 94 -3.50 2.49 -3.76
N LEU A 95 -2.24 2.46 -4.17
CA LEU A 95 -1.10 2.64 -3.27
C LEU A 95 -1.05 4.07 -2.70
N ASP A 96 -1.33 5.09 -3.50
CA ASP A 96 -1.40 6.49 -3.08
C ASP A 96 -2.52 6.72 -2.05
N LEU A 97 -3.63 6.01 -2.17
CA LEU A 97 -4.71 6.00 -1.18
C LEU A 97 -4.42 5.13 0.05
N GLY A 98 -3.22 4.57 0.16
CA GLY A 98 -2.74 3.87 1.35
C GLY A 98 -2.97 2.36 1.36
N ALA A 99 -3.29 1.74 0.22
CA ALA A 99 -3.33 0.28 0.14
C ALA A 99 -1.94 -0.32 0.37
N LEU A 100 -1.87 -1.41 1.12
CA LEU A 100 -0.63 -2.14 1.41
C LEU A 100 -0.18 -3.07 0.28
N GLY A 101 -1.02 -3.26 -0.71
CA GLY A 101 -0.73 -4.07 -1.86
C GLY A 101 -1.91 -4.15 -2.79
N PHE A 102 -1.63 -4.58 -4.00
CA PHE A 102 -2.61 -4.77 -5.05
C PHE A 102 -2.44 -6.17 -5.63
N ILE A 103 -3.45 -7.01 -5.49
CA ILE A 103 -3.45 -8.40 -5.95
C ILE A 103 -4.47 -8.54 -7.09
N PRO A 104 -4.07 -9.01 -8.28
CA PRO A 104 -5.03 -9.33 -9.34
C PRO A 104 -5.93 -10.49 -8.92
N LYS A 105 -7.25 -10.40 -9.20
CA LYS A 105 -8.19 -11.53 -9.00
C LYS A 105 -7.86 -12.73 -9.88
N SER A 106 -7.16 -12.51 -11.00
CA SER A 106 -6.67 -13.55 -11.90
C SER A 106 -5.39 -14.24 -11.42
N ALA A 107 -4.80 -13.78 -10.32
CA ALA A 107 -3.59 -14.39 -9.77
C ALA A 107 -3.84 -15.85 -9.37
N GLN A 108 -2.89 -16.72 -9.71
CA GLN A 108 -2.92 -18.11 -9.26
C GLN A 108 -2.82 -18.17 -7.73
N ARG A 109 -3.36 -19.24 -7.15
CA ARG A 109 -3.42 -19.42 -5.69
C ARG A 109 -2.06 -19.27 -5.01
N GLU A 110 -1.01 -19.82 -5.60
CA GLU A 110 0.37 -19.77 -5.10
C GLU A 110 0.93 -18.34 -5.10
N VAL A 111 0.59 -17.56 -6.12
CA VAL A 111 0.96 -16.14 -6.23
C VAL A 111 0.22 -15.33 -5.15
N MET A 112 -1.07 -15.61 -4.94
CA MET A 112 -1.89 -14.97 -3.92
C MET A 112 -1.35 -15.27 -2.51
N ILE A 113 -1.00 -16.52 -2.22
CA ILE A 113 -0.35 -16.94 -0.98
C ILE A 113 0.97 -16.18 -0.77
N SER A 114 1.80 -16.10 -1.81
CA SER A 114 3.09 -15.39 -1.75
C SER A 114 2.91 -13.89 -1.54
N ALA A 115 1.91 -13.28 -2.20
CA ALA A 115 1.56 -11.87 -2.03
C ALA A 115 1.13 -11.56 -0.60
N PHE A 116 0.23 -12.36 -0.02
CA PHE A 116 -0.20 -12.18 1.37
C PHE A 116 0.95 -12.43 2.36
N ASN A 117 1.80 -13.44 2.13
CA ASN A 117 2.98 -13.66 2.98
C ASN A 117 3.93 -12.46 2.96
N LEU A 118 4.16 -11.87 1.78
CA LEU A 118 4.95 -10.66 1.64
C LEU A 118 4.32 -9.50 2.42
N ILE A 119 3.02 -9.28 2.26
CA ILE A 119 2.27 -8.21 2.96
C ILE A 119 2.31 -8.44 4.48
N PHE A 120 2.10 -9.65 4.95
CA PHE A 120 2.14 -9.99 6.37
C PHE A 120 3.53 -9.87 6.99
N SER A 121 4.61 -9.99 6.18
CA SER A 121 5.98 -9.73 6.64
C SER A 121 6.39 -8.26 6.54
N GLY A 122 5.47 -7.39 6.17
CA GLY A 122 5.71 -5.94 6.09
C GLY A 122 6.18 -5.44 4.71
N GLY A 123 6.10 -6.27 3.67
CA GLY A 123 6.34 -5.86 2.29
C GLY A 123 5.11 -5.26 1.62
N VAL A 124 5.31 -4.68 0.45
CA VAL A 124 4.24 -4.23 -0.46
C VAL A 124 4.21 -5.15 -1.68
N TYR A 125 3.05 -5.70 -2.01
CA TYR A 125 2.90 -6.50 -3.22
C TYR A 125 2.29 -5.64 -4.33
N VAL A 126 2.98 -5.64 -5.49
CA VAL A 126 2.53 -5.00 -6.72
C VAL A 126 2.61 -6.04 -7.83
N PRO A 127 1.62 -6.15 -8.73
CA PRO A 127 1.67 -7.07 -9.85
C PRO A 127 2.93 -6.82 -10.70
N PRO A 128 3.70 -7.87 -11.08
CA PRO A 128 4.93 -7.70 -11.85
C PRO A 128 4.73 -7.00 -13.21
N GLU A 129 3.55 -7.12 -13.78
CA GLU A 129 3.17 -6.51 -15.07
C GLU A 129 3.26 -4.98 -15.03
N ILE A 130 3.10 -4.38 -13.86
CA ILE A 130 3.21 -2.93 -13.64
C ILE A 130 4.67 -2.48 -13.60
N LEU A 131 5.59 -3.38 -13.25
CA LEU A 131 7.02 -3.10 -13.18
C LEU A 131 7.72 -3.24 -14.53
N GLY A 132 6.99 -3.62 -15.58
CA GLY A 132 7.50 -3.71 -16.97
C GLY A 132 7.93 -2.34 -17.50
N PRO A 133 8.70 -2.30 -18.59
CA PRO A 133 9.16 -1.04 -19.16
C PRO A 133 7.92 -0.19 -19.49
N THR A 134 7.76 0.90 -18.79
CA THR A 134 6.82 1.94 -19.18
C THR A 134 7.02 2.18 -20.66
N SER A 135 6.00 1.92 -21.46
CA SER A 135 5.98 2.28 -22.88
C SER A 135 6.19 3.78 -22.93
N ARG A 136 7.45 4.17 -23.03
CA ARG A 136 7.80 5.54 -23.34
C ARG A 136 7.18 5.84 -24.70
N HIS A 137 6.06 6.50 -24.73
CA HIS A 137 5.73 7.31 -25.88
C HIS A 137 6.81 8.40 -25.98
N HIS A 138 7.98 8.00 -26.46
CA HIS A 138 8.96 8.94 -26.95
C HIS A 138 8.46 9.43 -28.29
N SER A 139 7.79 10.56 -28.26
CA SER A 139 7.86 11.47 -29.39
C SER A 139 9.34 11.79 -29.61
N SER A 140 9.83 11.37 -30.77
CA SER A 140 11.18 11.66 -31.25
C SER A 140 11.39 13.17 -31.34
N ALA A 141 12.21 13.71 -30.43
CA ALA A 141 12.89 14.98 -30.63
C ALA A 141 14.29 14.87 -30.02
N ALA A 142 15.30 15.24 -30.82
CA ALA A 142 16.72 15.14 -30.55
C ALA A 142 17.13 15.94 -29.28
N PRO A 143 18.27 15.56 -28.65
CA PRO A 143 18.65 16.09 -27.35
C PRO A 143 19.23 17.51 -27.46
N ALA A 144 18.67 18.44 -26.68
CA ALA A 144 19.32 19.69 -26.31
C ALA A 144 20.13 19.48 -25.02
N PRO A 145 21.26 20.19 -24.83
CA PRO A 145 22.16 19.95 -23.70
C PRO A 145 21.55 20.37 -22.36
N PRO A 146 21.96 19.75 -21.26
CA PRO A 146 21.32 19.92 -19.95
C PRO A 146 21.75 21.23 -19.27
N ASP A 147 20.78 22.06 -18.93
CA ASP A 147 20.95 23.09 -17.90
C ASP A 147 21.02 22.43 -16.51
N PRO A 148 21.94 22.84 -15.63
CA PRO A 148 22.07 22.24 -14.32
C PRO A 148 21.06 22.82 -13.33
N LYS A 149 19.84 22.33 -13.35
CA LYS A 149 18.93 22.43 -12.19
C LYS A 149 18.90 21.08 -11.52
N VAL A 150 19.43 21.03 -10.30
CA VAL A 150 19.44 19.88 -9.41
C VAL A 150 18.00 19.36 -9.25
N ALA A 151 17.63 18.37 -10.08
CA ALA A 151 16.44 17.57 -9.85
C ALA A 151 16.79 16.60 -8.72
N ALA A 152 16.01 16.61 -7.65
CA ALA A 152 16.05 15.55 -6.65
C ALA A 152 15.87 14.21 -7.36
N PRO A 153 16.67 13.17 -7.04
CA PRO A 153 16.57 11.88 -7.70
C PRO A 153 15.17 11.31 -7.47
N GLU A 154 14.51 10.90 -8.54
CA GLU A 154 13.22 10.19 -8.50
C GLU A 154 13.44 8.81 -7.86
N VAL A 155 13.38 8.77 -6.54
CA VAL A 155 13.46 7.53 -5.75
C VAL A 155 12.08 6.87 -5.68
N GLY A 156 11.28 6.85 -6.70
CA GLY A 156 10.04 6.09 -6.84
C GLY A 156 9.21 5.85 -5.56
N LEU A 157 9.25 6.80 -4.59
CA LEU A 157 8.48 6.73 -3.34
C LEU A 157 7.12 7.40 -3.57
N SER A 158 6.04 6.77 -3.08
CA SER A 158 4.72 7.40 -3.04
C SER A 158 4.68 8.57 -2.05
N ASP A 159 3.69 9.47 -2.18
CA ASP A 159 3.52 10.62 -1.27
C ASP A 159 3.47 10.16 0.18
N ARG A 160 2.77 9.06 0.47
CA ARG A 160 2.67 8.50 1.81
C ARG A 160 4.00 7.96 2.34
N GLN A 161 4.81 7.36 1.48
CA GLN A 161 6.18 6.94 1.83
C GLN A 161 7.09 8.15 2.07
N MET A 162 6.90 9.22 1.32
CA MET A 162 7.61 10.50 1.52
C MET A 162 7.29 11.12 2.88
N GLU A 163 6.03 11.12 3.30
CA GLU A 163 5.63 11.59 4.64
C GLU A 163 6.26 10.74 5.75
N VAL A 164 6.24 9.42 5.60
CA VAL A 164 6.89 8.50 6.54
C VAL A 164 8.40 8.74 6.57
N LEU A 165 9.06 8.90 5.41
CA LEU A 165 10.49 9.19 5.30
C LEU A 165 10.84 10.52 5.98
N ALA A 166 10.06 11.57 5.77
CA ALA A 166 10.27 12.86 6.42
C ALA A 166 10.24 12.75 7.96
N LEU A 167 9.32 11.95 8.50
CA LEU A 167 9.25 11.69 9.94
C LEU A 167 10.37 10.77 10.43
N MET A 168 10.84 9.82 9.59
CA MET A 168 12.02 9.02 9.88
C MET A 168 13.27 9.89 10.00
N MET A 169 13.45 10.86 9.11
CA MET A 169 14.55 11.82 9.12
C MET A 169 14.53 12.75 10.35
N GLN A 170 13.33 13.01 10.91
CA GLN A 170 13.16 13.69 12.19
C GLN A 170 13.46 12.79 13.41
N GLY A 171 13.90 11.56 13.21
CA GLY A 171 14.20 10.62 14.29
C GLY A 171 12.98 10.02 14.99
N LYS A 172 11.77 10.17 14.46
CA LYS A 172 10.55 9.65 15.08
C LYS A 172 10.48 8.12 14.97
N SER A 173 10.22 7.44 16.08
CA SER A 173 9.97 5.99 16.09
C SER A 173 8.71 5.62 15.29
N ASN A 174 8.56 4.36 14.88
CA ASN A 174 7.35 3.90 14.18
C ASN A 174 6.09 4.22 14.99
N LYS A 175 6.11 4.03 16.31
CA LYS A 175 4.99 4.39 17.21
C LYS A 175 4.68 5.89 17.22
N ALA A 176 5.69 6.74 17.10
CA ALA A 176 5.50 8.20 16.98
C ALA A 176 4.95 8.57 15.58
N ILE A 177 5.43 7.91 14.52
CA ILE A 177 4.91 8.06 13.16
C ILE A 177 3.44 7.66 13.08
N CYS A 178 3.07 6.53 13.69
CA CYS A 178 1.67 6.10 13.81
C CYS A 178 0.77 7.20 14.37
N ARG A 179 1.21 7.84 15.47
CA ARG A 179 0.43 8.91 16.11
C ARG A 179 0.30 10.17 15.25
N VAL A 180 1.38 10.53 14.54
CA VAL A 180 1.42 11.73 13.70
C VAL A 180 0.56 11.56 12.45
N LEU A 181 0.64 10.38 11.81
CA LEU A 181 -0.03 10.10 10.56
C LEU A 181 -1.39 9.39 10.73
N GLY A 182 -1.77 9.04 11.95
CA GLY A 182 -2.99 8.29 12.22
C GLY A 182 -2.98 6.86 11.64
N LEU A 183 -1.80 6.21 11.57
CA LEU A 183 -1.64 4.89 10.95
C LEU A 183 -1.45 3.79 11.98
N ALA A 184 -1.83 2.56 11.63
CA ALA A 184 -1.46 1.37 12.38
C ALA A 184 0.06 1.13 12.35
N GLU A 185 0.61 0.51 13.41
CA GLU A 185 2.04 0.21 13.47
C GLU A 185 2.49 -0.75 12.35
N ALA A 186 1.64 -1.70 11.98
CA ALA A 186 1.87 -2.59 10.85
C ALA A 186 2.02 -1.80 9.54
N THR A 187 1.13 -0.83 9.29
CA THR A 187 1.17 0.04 8.11
C THR A 187 2.45 0.87 8.05
N VAL A 188 2.85 1.48 9.18
CA VAL A 188 4.11 2.25 9.23
C VAL A 188 5.31 1.33 8.98
N LYS A 189 5.34 0.12 9.54
CA LYS A 189 6.41 -0.86 9.28
C LYS A 189 6.53 -1.20 7.80
N ILE A 190 5.41 -1.31 7.10
CA ILE A 190 5.38 -1.58 5.65
C ILE A 190 5.97 -0.40 4.87
N HIS A 191 5.53 0.81 5.15
CA HIS A 191 6.10 2.00 4.49
C HIS A 191 7.60 2.12 4.76
N VAL A 192 8.05 1.88 6.00
CA VAL A 192 9.47 1.85 6.34
C VAL A 192 10.22 0.79 5.53
N SER A 193 9.70 -0.44 5.42
CA SER A 193 10.32 -1.50 4.62
C SER A 193 10.41 -1.14 3.13
N ALA A 194 9.36 -0.55 2.57
CA ALA A 194 9.36 -0.08 1.19
C ALA A 194 10.38 1.05 0.96
N ILE A 195 10.51 1.99 1.89
CA ILE A 195 11.50 3.07 1.87
C ILE A 195 12.92 2.49 1.93
N LEU A 196 13.19 1.54 2.84
CA LEU A 196 14.50 0.86 2.92
C LEU A 196 14.87 0.23 1.59
N LYS A 197 13.93 -0.48 0.97
CA LYS A 197 14.14 -1.13 -0.33
C LYS A 197 14.38 -0.11 -1.45
N ALA A 198 13.59 0.95 -1.53
CA ALA A 198 13.73 1.99 -2.55
C ALA A 198 15.07 2.72 -2.44
N LEU A 199 15.53 3.00 -1.21
CA LEU A 199 16.81 3.63 -0.92
C LEU A 199 17.99 2.64 -0.92
N LYS A 200 17.74 1.34 -1.16
CA LYS A 200 18.74 0.26 -1.07
C LYS A 200 19.50 0.24 0.26
N ALA A 201 18.83 0.57 1.34
CA ALA A 201 19.38 0.66 2.68
C ALA A 201 19.09 -0.62 3.47
N ALA A 202 20.07 -1.14 4.19
CA ALA A 202 19.94 -2.33 5.01
C ALA A 202 19.19 -2.08 6.33
N ASN A 203 19.17 -0.82 6.78
CA ASN A 203 18.51 -0.42 8.04
C ASN A 203 18.04 1.03 8.00
N ARG A 204 17.26 1.40 9.02
CA ARG A 204 16.67 2.74 9.14
C ARG A 204 17.70 3.86 9.15
N THR A 205 18.81 3.69 9.86
CA THR A 205 19.87 4.70 9.95
C THR A 205 20.49 4.97 8.60
N GLU A 206 20.79 3.91 7.86
CA GLU A 206 21.33 4.00 6.51
C GLU A 206 20.32 4.65 5.55
N ALA A 207 19.03 4.34 5.67
CA ALA A 207 17.98 4.98 4.87
C ALA A 207 17.92 6.50 5.11
N VAL A 208 18.01 6.93 6.37
CA VAL A 208 18.01 8.36 6.72
C VAL A 208 19.26 9.06 6.18
N ILE A 209 20.43 8.44 6.27
CA ILE A 209 21.70 8.98 5.71
C ILE A 209 21.59 9.09 4.19
N THR A 210 21.15 8.02 3.53
CA THR A 210 20.98 7.98 2.06
C THR A 210 19.97 9.04 1.60
N ALA A 211 18.84 9.15 2.28
CA ALA A 211 17.83 10.17 1.98
C ALA A 211 18.39 11.58 2.13
N GLY A 212 19.17 11.84 3.18
CA GLY A 212 19.85 13.13 3.39
C GLY A 212 20.84 13.44 2.26
N ALA A 213 21.63 12.45 1.83
CA ALA A 213 22.57 12.59 0.72
C ALA A 213 21.87 12.84 -0.63
N LEU A 214 20.65 12.34 -0.80
CA LEU A 214 19.80 12.55 -1.98
C LEU A 214 19.02 13.89 -1.92
N GLY A 215 19.21 14.69 -0.87
CA GLY A 215 18.56 16.00 -0.72
C GLY A 215 17.16 15.98 -0.13
N PHE A 216 16.66 14.84 0.34
CA PHE A 216 15.41 14.78 1.09
C PHE A 216 15.57 15.51 2.44
N GLY A 217 14.62 16.34 2.80
CA GLY A 217 14.61 17.04 4.10
C GLY A 217 15.25 18.42 4.14
N GLN A 218 15.81 18.92 3.04
CA GLN A 218 16.18 20.33 2.96
C GLN A 218 14.90 21.17 2.79
N LYS A 219 14.47 21.85 3.86
CA LYS A 219 13.51 22.93 3.72
C LYS A 219 14.14 23.98 2.80
N LYS A 220 13.43 24.36 1.73
CA LYS A 220 13.67 25.67 1.11
C LYS A 220 13.31 26.69 2.18
N ASP A 221 14.33 27.32 2.76
CA ASP A 221 14.18 28.61 3.42
C ASP A 221 13.88 29.60 2.31
N ASP A 222 12.60 29.89 2.11
CA ASP A 222 12.17 31.07 1.36
C ASP A 222 12.47 32.29 2.27
N GLN A 223 13.48 33.03 1.88
CA GLN A 223 13.63 34.45 2.24
C GLN A 223 12.71 35.30 1.39
#